data_eea9f64a71dafa10da1c1627154f27b6
#
_entry.id   eea9f64a71dafa10da1c1627154f27b6
#
_cell.length_a   1.000
_cell.length_b   1.000
_cell.length_c   1.000
_cell.angle_alpha   90.00
_cell.angle_beta   90.00
_cell.angle_gamma   90.00
#
_symmetry.space_group_name_H-M   'P 1'
#
loop_
_entity.id
_entity.type
_entity.pdbx_description
1 polymer ?
#
loop_
_entity_poly.entity_id
_entity_poly.type
_entity_poly.pdbx_seq_one_letter_code
_entity_poly.pdbx_strand_id
1 'polypeptide(L)'
;DVYKRQILSLSNKEKPNICFIPTATGDNDSYKVNYYDVFTKFNCNPTHIDFFKRTIDLSSHIPEQDIIFVGGGNTKSMLAVWKDWGLDELLRDAYENGTVMSGVSAGAICWFEKGITDSWAHDLAVMDCLGFVNGICCPHYDEEPARRPFVEKVLKDNLIDHCLSVEGNCALHVKNDIPHRAINFGKNKNSYNATLVNGEVLEEAFERIDL
;
A
#
# COMPACT_ATOMS: atom_id res chain seq x y z
N ASP A 1 -12.83 8.98 -6.19
CA ASP A 1 -13.38 7.85 -6.93
C ASP A 1 -12.57 7.47 -8.18
N VAL A 2 -11.77 8.40 -8.72
CA VAL A 2 -11.03 8.19 -9.98
C VAL A 2 -9.94 7.10 -9.80
N TYR A 3 -9.12 7.18 -8.75
CA TYR A 3 -8.08 6.17 -8.49
C TYR A 3 -8.65 4.76 -8.21
N LYS A 4 -9.87 4.66 -7.68
CA LYS A 4 -10.53 3.36 -7.45
C LYS A 4 -10.92 2.68 -8.75
N ARG A 5 -11.35 3.45 -9.76
CA ARG A 5 -11.54 2.95 -11.13
C ARG A 5 -10.22 2.47 -11.72
N GLN A 6 -9.14 3.23 -11.50
CA GLN A 6 -7.81 2.83 -11.96
C GLN A 6 -7.39 1.48 -11.38
N ILE A 7 -7.61 1.25 -10.07
CA ILE A 7 -7.32 -0.04 -9.44
C ILE A 7 -8.13 -1.17 -10.12
N LEU A 8 -9.42 -0.99 -10.32
CA LEU A 8 -10.27 -2.00 -10.99
C LEU A 8 -9.81 -2.27 -12.43
N SER A 9 -9.33 -1.26 -13.14
CA SER A 9 -8.85 -1.40 -14.52
C SER A 9 -7.53 -2.19 -14.65
N LEU A 10 -6.81 -2.42 -13.56
CA LEU A 10 -5.60 -3.24 -13.55
C LEU A 10 -5.92 -4.74 -13.63
N SER A 11 -7.12 -5.14 -13.25
CA SER A 11 -7.62 -6.48 -13.48
C SER A 11 -8.06 -6.62 -14.94
N ASN A 12 -7.72 -7.74 -15.58
CA ASN A 12 -8.14 -8.05 -16.95
C ASN A 12 -9.57 -8.61 -17.02
N LYS A 13 -10.39 -8.46 -15.96
CA LYS A 13 -11.77 -8.94 -15.88
C LYS A 13 -12.76 -7.81 -15.98
N GLU A 14 -13.86 -8.06 -16.68
CA GLU A 14 -14.98 -7.12 -16.80
C GLU A 14 -15.64 -6.84 -15.44
N LYS A 15 -15.72 -7.86 -14.58
CA LYS A 15 -16.30 -7.79 -13.23
C LYS A 15 -15.38 -8.46 -12.22
N PRO A 16 -14.30 -7.77 -11.75
CA PRO A 16 -13.33 -8.35 -10.85
C PRO A 16 -13.89 -8.59 -9.45
N ASN A 17 -13.37 -9.63 -8.80
CA ASN A 17 -13.51 -9.83 -7.36
C ASN A 17 -12.49 -8.96 -6.65
N ILE A 18 -12.93 -8.08 -5.75
CA ILE A 18 -12.07 -7.24 -4.96
C ILE A 18 -12.32 -7.46 -3.46
N CYS A 19 -11.25 -7.77 -2.73
CA CYS A 19 -11.33 -8.00 -1.29
C CYS A 19 -10.67 -6.85 -0.53
N PHE A 20 -11.41 -6.28 0.41
CA PHE A 20 -10.92 -5.27 1.34
C PHE A 20 -10.38 -5.91 2.63
N ILE A 21 -9.20 -5.47 3.07
CA ILE A 21 -8.60 -5.94 4.32
C ILE A 21 -8.38 -4.74 5.25
N PRO A 22 -9.30 -4.48 6.22
CA PRO A 22 -9.24 -3.33 7.12
C PRO A 22 -8.45 -3.57 8.40
N THR A 23 -7.63 -4.61 8.48
CA THR A 23 -6.94 -5.06 9.71
C THR A 23 -6.16 -3.95 10.41
N ALA A 24 -5.55 -3.03 9.66
CA ALA A 24 -4.76 -1.92 10.22
C ALA A 24 -5.56 -0.99 11.14
N THR A 25 -6.89 -0.99 11.07
CA THR A 25 -7.81 -0.24 11.93
C THR A 25 -8.57 -1.12 12.93
N GLY A 26 -8.17 -2.39 13.09
CA GLY A 26 -8.92 -3.35 13.91
C GLY A 26 -10.29 -3.68 13.33
N ASP A 27 -10.36 -3.85 12.01
CA ASP A 27 -11.59 -4.18 11.27
C ASP A 27 -12.74 -3.17 11.45
N ASN A 28 -12.40 -1.88 11.47
CA ASN A 28 -13.34 -0.79 11.73
C ASN A 28 -14.56 -0.83 10.79
N ASP A 29 -15.76 -0.90 11.37
CA ASP A 29 -17.02 -1.04 10.62
C ASP A 29 -17.30 0.19 9.73
N SER A 30 -17.00 1.41 10.18
CA SER A 30 -17.20 2.61 9.36
C SER A 30 -16.30 2.59 8.12
N TYR A 31 -15.10 2.04 8.22
CA TYR A 31 -14.19 1.90 7.08
C TYR A 31 -14.73 0.89 6.05
N LYS A 32 -15.31 -0.21 6.52
CA LYS A 32 -15.99 -1.18 5.64
C LYS A 32 -17.22 -0.55 4.96
N VAL A 33 -18.02 0.21 5.69
CA VAL A 33 -19.17 0.93 5.11
C VAL A 33 -18.71 1.87 3.98
N ASN A 34 -17.66 2.66 4.21
CA ASN A 34 -17.10 3.56 3.21
C ASN A 34 -16.55 2.79 1.98
N TYR A 35 -15.94 1.65 2.21
CA TYR A 35 -15.48 0.77 1.12
C TYR A 35 -16.66 0.31 0.25
N TYR A 36 -17.70 -0.26 0.85
CA TYR A 36 -18.87 -0.72 0.12
C TYR A 36 -19.65 0.41 -0.54
N ASP A 37 -19.81 1.57 0.12
CA ASP A 37 -20.47 2.74 -0.48
C ASP A 37 -19.83 3.13 -1.81
N VAL A 38 -18.54 2.91 -1.96
CA VAL A 38 -17.84 3.23 -3.20
C VAL A 38 -17.87 2.08 -4.20
N PHE A 39 -17.40 0.89 -3.78
CA PHE A 39 -17.16 -0.20 -4.74
C PHE A 39 -18.44 -0.85 -5.27
N THR A 40 -19.55 -0.80 -4.54
CA THR A 40 -20.86 -1.26 -5.06
C THR A 40 -21.41 -0.40 -6.20
N LYS A 41 -20.85 0.79 -6.43
CA LYS A 41 -21.20 1.67 -7.58
C LYS A 41 -20.46 1.29 -8.86
N PHE A 42 -19.50 0.39 -8.77
CA PHE A 42 -18.70 -0.08 -9.91
C PHE A 42 -19.09 -1.52 -10.30
N ASN A 43 -18.72 -1.92 -11.51
CA ASN A 43 -18.92 -3.29 -11.98
C ASN A 43 -17.82 -4.22 -11.38
N CYS A 44 -17.98 -4.58 -10.12
CA CYS A 44 -17.08 -5.51 -9.40
C CYS A 44 -17.86 -6.29 -8.34
N ASN A 45 -17.23 -7.30 -7.75
CA ASN A 45 -17.77 -8.06 -6.63
C ASN A 45 -16.95 -7.70 -5.36
N PRO A 46 -17.39 -6.71 -4.56
CA PRO A 46 -16.66 -6.33 -3.36
C PRO A 46 -16.92 -7.29 -2.21
N THR A 47 -15.86 -7.70 -1.54
CA THR A 47 -15.86 -8.49 -0.30
C THR A 47 -14.93 -7.89 0.73
N HIS A 48 -14.89 -8.40 1.95
CA HIS A 48 -13.91 -8.01 2.97
C HIS A 48 -13.58 -9.20 3.88
N ILE A 49 -12.48 -9.08 4.62
CA ILE A 49 -12.06 -10.03 5.64
C ILE A 49 -12.01 -9.34 7.00
N ASP A 50 -12.62 -9.95 8.01
CA ASP A 50 -12.49 -9.57 9.42
C ASP A 50 -11.56 -10.56 10.14
N PHE A 51 -10.63 -10.05 10.98
CA PHE A 51 -9.76 -10.85 11.84
C PHE A 51 -10.15 -10.77 13.31
N PHE A 52 -10.84 -9.72 13.72
CA PHE A 52 -11.29 -9.50 15.11
C PHE A 52 -12.72 -9.96 15.36
N LYS A 53 -13.29 -10.73 14.41
CA LYS A 53 -14.56 -11.45 14.49
C LYS A 53 -14.34 -12.88 14.01
N ARG A 54 -15.44 -13.63 13.79
CA ARG A 54 -15.32 -14.95 13.17
C ARG A 54 -14.86 -14.81 11.73
N THR A 55 -13.65 -15.28 11.45
CA THR A 55 -13.00 -15.18 10.13
C THR A 55 -13.52 -16.28 9.20
N ILE A 56 -13.58 -15.97 7.91
CA ILE A 56 -13.90 -16.92 6.83
C ILE A 56 -12.69 -17.83 6.56
N ASP A 57 -12.90 -18.86 5.76
CA ASP A 57 -11.78 -19.68 5.26
C ASP A 57 -10.92 -18.88 4.28
N LEU A 58 -9.75 -18.44 4.76
CA LEU A 58 -8.81 -17.61 3.98
C LEU A 58 -8.23 -18.39 2.80
N SER A 59 -7.97 -19.69 2.98
CA SER A 59 -7.33 -20.52 1.96
C SER A 59 -8.20 -20.74 0.74
N SER A 60 -9.51 -20.69 0.89
CA SER A 60 -10.46 -20.72 -0.23
C SER A 60 -10.78 -19.34 -0.77
N HIS A 61 -10.78 -18.30 0.08
CA HIS A 61 -11.24 -16.96 -0.31
C HIS A 61 -10.18 -16.14 -1.05
N ILE A 62 -8.93 -16.15 -0.58
CA ILE A 62 -7.85 -15.32 -1.17
C ILE A 62 -7.56 -15.69 -2.63
N PRO A 63 -7.45 -16.98 -3.02
CA PRO A 63 -7.17 -17.34 -4.41
C PRO A 63 -8.27 -16.94 -5.41
N GLU A 64 -9.49 -16.68 -4.95
CA GLU A 64 -10.60 -16.26 -5.80
C GLU A 64 -10.58 -14.73 -6.10
N GLN A 65 -9.69 -13.97 -5.45
CA GLN A 65 -9.65 -12.54 -5.60
C GLN A 65 -8.78 -12.11 -6.80
N ASP A 66 -9.27 -11.13 -7.54
CA ASP A 66 -8.51 -10.48 -8.62
C ASP A 66 -7.73 -9.28 -8.11
N ILE A 67 -8.24 -8.68 -7.04
CA ILE A 67 -7.67 -7.47 -6.42
C ILE A 67 -7.75 -7.60 -4.90
N ILE A 68 -6.66 -7.32 -4.24
CA ILE A 68 -6.59 -7.09 -2.78
C ILE A 68 -6.42 -5.60 -2.54
N PHE A 69 -7.31 -5.00 -1.74
CA PHE A 69 -7.25 -3.60 -1.34
C PHE A 69 -7.10 -3.50 0.17
N VAL A 70 -5.97 -2.96 0.63
CA VAL A 70 -5.64 -2.86 2.06
C VAL A 70 -5.84 -1.44 2.58
N GLY A 71 -6.51 -1.33 3.71
CA GLY A 71 -6.74 -0.06 4.39
C GLY A 71 -5.52 0.50 5.10
N GLY A 72 -5.55 1.80 5.38
CA GLY A 72 -4.57 2.47 6.23
C GLY A 72 -4.79 2.18 7.72
N GLY A 73 -3.84 2.57 8.57
CA GLY A 73 -3.85 2.43 10.02
C GLY A 73 -2.51 1.96 10.58
N ASN A 74 -2.51 1.12 11.60
CA ASN A 74 -1.30 0.64 12.25
C ASN A 74 -0.69 -0.55 11.49
N THR A 75 0.41 -0.30 10.77
CA THR A 75 1.09 -1.30 9.95
C THR A 75 1.65 -2.46 10.79
N LYS A 76 2.26 -2.13 11.93
CA LYS A 76 2.88 -3.13 12.81
C LYS A 76 1.86 -4.15 13.32
N SER A 77 0.73 -3.67 13.84
CA SER A 77 -0.35 -4.53 14.33
C SER A 77 -0.96 -5.36 13.21
N MET A 78 -1.18 -4.75 12.05
CA MET A 78 -1.71 -5.43 10.87
C MET A 78 -0.84 -6.62 10.45
N LEU A 79 0.45 -6.41 10.26
CA LEU A 79 1.38 -7.47 9.83
C LEU A 79 1.55 -8.56 10.88
N ALA A 80 1.50 -8.22 12.17
CA ALA A 80 1.54 -9.21 13.25
C ALA A 80 0.32 -10.14 13.21
N VAL A 81 -0.88 -9.57 13.02
CA VAL A 81 -2.12 -10.35 12.86
C VAL A 81 -2.03 -11.23 11.61
N TRP A 82 -1.62 -10.68 10.48
CA TRP A 82 -1.53 -11.44 9.23
C TRP A 82 -0.59 -12.63 9.32
N LYS A 83 0.57 -12.43 9.95
CA LYS A 83 1.55 -13.50 10.17
C LYS A 83 1.01 -14.60 11.08
N ASP A 84 0.29 -14.24 12.15
CA ASP A 84 -0.32 -15.21 13.07
C ASP A 84 -1.42 -16.04 12.39
N TRP A 85 -2.13 -15.45 11.43
CA TRP A 85 -3.17 -16.13 10.64
C TRP A 85 -2.66 -16.81 9.37
N GLY A 86 -1.37 -16.70 9.03
CA GLY A 86 -0.79 -17.21 7.78
C GLY A 86 -1.32 -16.51 6.52
N LEU A 87 -1.88 -15.30 6.67
CA LEU A 87 -2.38 -14.54 5.53
C LEU A 87 -1.24 -14.01 4.64
N ASP A 88 -0.10 -13.70 5.21
CA ASP A 88 1.10 -13.24 4.49
C ASP A 88 1.56 -14.24 3.43
N GLU A 89 1.53 -15.53 3.73
CA GLU A 89 1.84 -16.60 2.76
C GLU A 89 0.77 -16.68 1.66
N LEU A 90 -0.51 -16.66 2.02
CA LEU A 90 -1.62 -16.69 1.04
C LEU A 90 -1.61 -15.46 0.12
N LEU A 91 -1.26 -14.29 0.64
CA LEU A 91 -1.12 -13.06 -0.17
C LEU A 91 0.08 -13.15 -1.12
N ARG A 92 1.18 -13.76 -0.69
CA ARG A 92 2.34 -13.99 -1.56
C ARG A 92 1.97 -14.91 -2.73
N ASP A 93 1.33 -16.03 -2.43
CA ASP A 93 0.85 -16.96 -3.47
C ASP A 93 -0.12 -16.27 -4.44
N ALA A 94 -1.06 -15.46 -3.94
CA ALA A 94 -1.99 -14.70 -4.77
C ALA A 94 -1.25 -13.67 -5.65
N TYR A 95 -0.26 -12.96 -5.11
CA TYR A 95 0.57 -12.01 -5.85
C TYR A 95 1.34 -12.68 -6.99
N GLU A 96 2.00 -13.81 -6.72
CA GLU A 96 2.74 -14.59 -7.72
C GLU A 96 1.83 -15.16 -8.81
N ASN A 97 0.55 -15.40 -8.49
CA ASN A 97 -0.49 -15.81 -9.44
C ASN A 97 -1.18 -14.63 -10.16
N GLY A 98 -0.72 -13.39 -9.95
CA GLY A 98 -1.16 -12.21 -10.69
C GLY A 98 -2.32 -11.44 -10.09
N THR A 99 -2.69 -11.70 -8.84
CA THR A 99 -3.65 -10.85 -8.11
C THR A 99 -3.07 -9.45 -7.92
N VAL A 100 -3.84 -8.42 -8.22
CA VAL A 100 -3.44 -7.02 -8.07
C VAL A 100 -3.43 -6.64 -6.60
N MET A 101 -2.24 -6.28 -6.07
CA MET A 101 -2.10 -5.78 -4.72
C MET A 101 -2.22 -4.26 -4.71
N SER A 102 -3.05 -3.72 -3.83
CA SER A 102 -3.27 -2.28 -3.71
C SER A 102 -3.57 -1.88 -2.27
N GLY A 103 -3.46 -0.60 -1.97
CA GLY A 103 -3.79 -0.09 -0.63
C GLY A 103 -3.37 1.34 -0.40
N VAL A 104 -3.71 1.85 0.78
CA VAL A 104 -3.43 3.21 1.20
C VAL A 104 -2.68 3.23 2.53
N SER A 105 -1.71 4.14 2.68
CA SER A 105 -0.92 4.30 3.92
C SER A 105 -0.28 2.97 4.36
N ALA A 106 -0.66 2.41 5.51
CA ALA A 106 -0.22 1.09 5.96
C ALA A 106 -0.42 0.01 4.88
N GLY A 107 -1.56 0.03 4.18
CA GLY A 107 -1.86 -0.88 3.09
C GLY A 107 -1.09 -0.62 1.80
N ALA A 108 -0.48 0.56 1.65
CA ALA A 108 0.44 0.83 0.54
C ALA A 108 1.84 0.29 0.85
N ILE A 109 2.37 0.58 2.04
CA ILE A 109 3.76 0.22 2.39
C ILE A 109 3.95 -1.27 2.66
N CYS A 110 2.91 -1.99 3.07
CA CYS A 110 3.02 -3.40 3.47
C CYS A 110 3.54 -4.32 2.36
N TRP A 111 3.43 -3.94 1.10
CA TRP A 111 3.88 -4.72 -0.05
C TRP A 111 5.39 -4.64 -0.31
N PHE A 112 6.04 -3.59 0.17
CA PHE A 112 7.47 -3.37 -0.02
C PHE A 112 8.33 -4.22 0.92
N GLU A 113 9.63 -4.25 0.68
CA GLU A 113 10.59 -4.87 1.60
C GLU A 113 10.54 -4.17 2.96
N LYS A 114 10.50 -2.83 2.95
CA LYS A 114 10.38 -2.02 4.17
C LYS A 114 9.43 -0.86 3.96
N GLY A 115 8.88 -0.37 5.07
CA GLY A 115 8.03 0.83 5.09
C GLY A 115 8.46 1.82 6.15
N ILE A 116 8.29 3.12 5.87
CA ILE A 116 8.40 4.16 6.89
C ILE A 116 7.03 4.36 7.51
N THR A 117 6.94 4.12 8.81
CA THR A 117 5.67 4.06 9.55
C THR A 117 5.76 4.79 10.88
N ASP A 118 4.60 5.30 11.32
CA ASP A 118 4.33 5.89 12.63
C ASP A 118 3.60 4.93 13.57
N SER A 119 3.74 3.61 13.37
CA SER A 119 3.03 2.59 14.17
C SER A 119 3.39 2.61 15.67
N TRP A 120 4.45 3.29 16.06
CA TRP A 120 4.87 3.49 17.44
C TRP A 120 4.58 4.91 17.95
N ALA A 121 4.44 5.06 19.28
CA ALA A 121 3.95 6.27 19.91
C ALA A 121 4.86 7.52 19.76
N HIS A 122 6.13 7.39 19.40
CA HIS A 122 7.08 8.48 19.57
C HIS A 122 7.66 9.03 18.26
N ASP A 123 8.07 8.15 17.34
CA ASP A 123 8.78 8.57 16.14
C ASP A 123 8.46 7.70 14.92
N LEU A 124 8.74 8.24 13.74
CA LEU A 124 8.78 7.45 12.52
C LEU A 124 9.88 6.38 12.64
N ALA A 125 9.61 5.21 12.09
CA ALA A 125 10.55 4.10 12.05
C ALA A 125 10.57 3.43 10.68
N VAL A 126 11.69 2.84 10.31
CA VAL A 126 11.79 1.89 9.21
C VAL A 126 11.41 0.52 9.75
N MET A 127 10.49 -0.16 9.09
CA MET A 127 9.97 -1.46 9.50
C MET A 127 9.99 -2.44 8.33
N ASP A 128 10.39 -3.68 8.60
CA ASP A 128 10.27 -4.77 7.63
C ASP A 128 8.79 -5.07 7.33
N CYS A 129 8.48 -5.23 6.05
CA CYS A 129 7.15 -5.53 5.54
C CYS A 129 7.13 -6.88 4.79
N LEU A 130 6.22 -7.07 3.83
CA LEU A 130 6.05 -8.38 3.16
C LEU A 130 7.12 -8.67 2.10
N GLY A 131 7.79 -7.65 1.55
CA GLY A 131 8.86 -7.81 0.57
C GLY A 131 8.41 -8.36 -0.78
N PHE A 132 7.20 -8.00 -1.26
CA PHE A 132 6.76 -8.32 -2.61
C PHE A 132 7.44 -7.42 -3.64
N VAL A 133 7.70 -6.18 -3.27
CA VAL A 133 8.43 -5.19 -4.07
C VAL A 133 9.69 -4.81 -3.32
N ASN A 134 10.83 -4.85 -3.99
CA ASN A 134 12.10 -4.43 -3.40
C ASN A 134 12.08 -2.92 -3.09
N GLY A 135 12.81 -2.56 -2.04
CA GLY A 135 12.98 -1.18 -1.63
C GLY A 135 12.08 -0.78 -0.47
N ILE A 136 12.14 0.51 -0.17
CA ILE A 136 11.52 1.11 1.01
C ILE A 136 10.51 2.14 0.54
N CYS A 137 9.30 2.10 1.11
CA CYS A 137 8.23 3.04 0.77
C CYS A 137 7.92 4.00 1.93
N CYS A 138 7.79 5.29 1.60
CA CYS A 138 7.33 6.34 2.50
C CYS A 138 6.04 6.98 1.97
N PRO A 139 4.88 6.73 2.59
CA PRO A 139 3.62 7.42 2.25
C PRO A 139 3.57 8.80 2.90
N HIS A 140 2.55 9.59 2.56
CA HIS A 140 2.30 10.93 3.16
C HIS A 140 3.48 11.89 3.07
N TYR A 141 4.26 11.79 2.01
CA TYR A 141 5.58 12.41 1.90
C TYR A 141 5.57 13.95 1.99
N ASP A 142 4.46 14.56 1.63
CA ASP A 142 4.22 16.01 1.70
C ASP A 142 3.14 16.41 2.72
N GLU A 143 2.30 15.45 3.15
CA GLU A 143 1.19 15.73 4.08
C GLU A 143 1.67 15.78 5.53
N GLU A 144 2.67 14.98 5.88
CA GLU A 144 3.24 14.89 7.22
C GLU A 144 4.65 15.51 7.26
N PRO A 145 4.82 16.67 7.94
CA PRO A 145 6.09 17.42 7.91
C PRO A 145 7.33 16.63 8.36
N ALA A 146 7.14 15.57 9.15
CA ALA A 146 8.24 14.74 9.65
C ALA A 146 8.79 13.75 8.60
N ARG A 147 8.04 13.43 7.53
CA ARG A 147 8.40 12.36 6.58
C ARG A 147 9.67 12.69 5.78
N ARG A 148 9.73 13.84 5.10
CA ARG A 148 10.93 14.25 4.33
C ARG A 148 12.19 14.30 5.18
N PRO A 149 12.22 15.00 6.35
CA PRO A 149 13.39 15.00 7.23
C PRO A 149 13.80 13.62 7.73
N PHE A 150 12.83 12.72 7.96
CA PHE A 150 13.13 11.36 8.37
C PHE A 150 13.78 10.55 7.25
N VAL A 151 13.25 10.62 6.01
CA VAL A 151 13.86 9.99 4.84
C VAL A 151 15.29 10.50 4.62
N GLU A 152 15.50 11.83 4.69
CA GLU A 152 16.82 12.43 4.59
C GLU A 152 17.78 11.88 5.65
N LYS A 153 17.33 11.80 6.91
CA LYS A 153 18.12 11.26 8.01
C LYS A 153 18.54 9.82 7.75
N VAL A 154 17.60 8.92 7.44
CA VAL A 154 17.91 7.49 7.29
C VAL A 154 18.76 7.20 6.05
N LEU A 155 18.67 8.01 5.00
CA LEU A 155 19.58 7.99 3.86
C LEU A 155 21.00 8.44 4.28
N LYS A 156 21.14 9.56 4.99
CA LYS A 156 22.44 10.07 5.47
C LYS A 156 23.11 9.15 6.49
N ASP A 157 22.32 8.48 7.30
CA ASP A 157 22.79 7.48 8.29
C ASP A 157 23.14 6.13 7.61
N ASN A 158 22.98 6.00 6.29
CA ASN A 158 23.18 4.78 5.50
C ASN A 158 22.34 3.59 6.03
N LEU A 159 21.17 3.86 6.58
CA LEU A 159 20.22 2.82 7.01
C LEU A 159 19.40 2.28 5.84
N ILE A 160 19.33 3.06 4.76
CA ILE A 160 18.66 2.73 3.51
C ILE A 160 19.46 3.32 2.33
N ASP A 161 19.37 2.71 1.17
CA ASP A 161 20.05 3.17 -0.05
C ASP A 161 19.16 4.09 -0.89
N HIS A 162 17.85 3.88 -0.84
CA HIS A 162 16.85 4.69 -1.54
C HIS A 162 15.50 4.59 -0.83
N CYS A 163 14.59 5.52 -1.17
CA CYS A 163 13.23 5.52 -0.66
C CYS A 163 12.22 5.90 -1.75
N LEU A 164 11.23 5.05 -1.96
CA LEU A 164 10.09 5.31 -2.83
C LEU A 164 9.07 6.16 -2.06
N SER A 165 9.13 7.46 -2.27
CA SER A 165 8.36 8.45 -1.52
C SER A 165 7.12 8.86 -2.28
N VAL A 166 5.94 8.75 -1.65
CA VAL A 166 4.63 8.96 -2.29
C VAL A 166 3.91 10.12 -1.60
N GLU A 167 3.61 11.17 -2.37
CA GLU A 167 2.82 12.31 -1.90
C GLU A 167 1.34 11.97 -1.74
N GLY A 168 0.64 12.77 -0.93
CA GLY A 168 -0.82 12.67 -0.79
C GLY A 168 -1.56 12.91 -2.10
N ASN A 169 -2.67 12.24 -2.31
CA ASN A 169 -3.41 12.26 -3.58
C ASN A 169 -2.59 11.83 -4.80
N CYS A 170 -1.61 10.97 -4.57
CA CYS A 170 -0.81 10.32 -5.59
C CYS A 170 -0.68 8.82 -5.26
N ALA A 171 -0.45 8.00 -6.25
CA ALA A 171 -0.10 6.60 -6.07
C ALA A 171 1.14 6.24 -6.89
N LEU A 172 1.92 5.28 -6.42
CA LEU A 172 3.00 4.67 -7.17
C LEU A 172 2.48 3.37 -7.81
N HIS A 173 2.44 3.34 -9.14
CA HIS A 173 2.12 2.13 -9.89
C HIS A 173 3.39 1.30 -10.05
N VAL A 174 3.37 0.09 -9.52
CA VAL A 174 4.43 -0.92 -9.67
C VAL A 174 3.96 -1.95 -10.70
N LYS A 175 4.84 -2.35 -11.60
CA LYS A 175 4.56 -3.35 -12.63
C LYS A 175 5.72 -4.33 -12.69
N ASN A 176 5.41 -5.62 -12.54
CA ASN A 176 6.42 -6.70 -12.51
C ASN A 176 7.53 -6.38 -11.50
N ASP A 177 7.14 -6.05 -10.28
CA ASP A 177 8.01 -5.73 -9.13
C ASP A 177 8.85 -4.46 -9.27
N ILE A 178 8.68 -3.73 -10.38
CA ILE A 178 9.45 -2.52 -10.67
C ILE A 178 8.55 -1.28 -10.54
N PRO A 179 8.93 -0.28 -9.73
CA PRO A 179 8.27 1.02 -9.70
C PRO A 179 8.24 1.62 -11.10
N HIS A 180 7.05 1.95 -11.61
CA HIS A 180 6.86 2.28 -13.01
C HIS A 180 6.49 3.74 -13.24
N ARG A 181 5.45 4.23 -12.58
CA ARG A 181 4.96 5.61 -12.75
C ARG A 181 4.16 6.10 -11.56
N ALA A 182 4.04 7.42 -11.45
CA ALA A 182 3.15 8.07 -10.51
C ALA A 182 1.75 8.25 -11.14
N ILE A 183 0.71 8.01 -10.37
CA ILE A 183 -0.69 8.27 -10.74
C ILE A 183 -1.19 9.42 -9.86
N ASN A 184 -1.34 10.60 -10.44
CA ASN A 184 -1.79 11.79 -9.73
C ASN A 184 -3.30 11.95 -9.85
N PHE A 185 -3.97 12.08 -8.72
CA PHE A 185 -5.41 12.39 -8.62
C PHE A 185 -5.67 13.63 -7.76
N GLY A 186 -4.64 14.41 -7.49
CA GLY A 186 -4.64 15.70 -6.80
C GLY A 186 -4.20 16.85 -7.71
N LYS A 187 -3.64 17.88 -7.10
CA LYS A 187 -3.03 19.00 -7.83
C LYS A 187 -1.52 18.93 -7.72
N ASN A 188 -0.83 18.68 -8.85
CA ASN A 188 0.63 18.65 -8.94
C ASN A 188 1.32 17.73 -7.91
N LYS A 189 0.78 16.55 -7.68
CA LYS A 189 1.36 15.53 -6.81
C LYS A 189 2.19 14.53 -7.61
N ASN A 190 3.21 13.95 -6.96
CA ASN A 190 4.07 12.97 -7.59
C ASN A 190 4.55 11.90 -6.59
N SER A 191 5.23 10.91 -7.12
CA SER A 191 6.04 9.96 -6.37
C SER A 191 7.48 10.10 -6.80
N TYR A 192 8.41 9.85 -5.90
CA TYR A 192 9.84 10.07 -6.11
C TYR A 192 10.65 8.86 -5.71
N ASN A 193 11.76 8.65 -6.38
CA ASN A 193 12.86 7.84 -5.87
C ASN A 193 13.87 8.78 -5.20
N ALA A 194 13.94 8.76 -3.89
CA ALA A 194 14.86 9.57 -3.09
C ALA A 194 16.15 8.77 -2.81
N THR A 195 17.29 9.33 -3.17
CA THR A 195 18.63 8.73 -3.00
C THR A 195 19.61 9.73 -2.42
N LEU A 196 20.72 9.25 -1.85
CA LEU A 196 21.80 10.11 -1.38
C LEU A 196 22.89 10.22 -2.46
N VAL A 197 23.13 11.43 -2.97
CA VAL A 197 24.16 11.72 -3.96
C VAL A 197 25.07 12.84 -3.44
N ASN A 198 26.35 12.56 -3.28
CA ASN A 198 27.36 13.52 -2.77
C ASN A 198 26.97 14.19 -1.42
N GLY A 199 26.27 13.46 -0.55
CA GLY A 199 25.83 13.95 0.77
C GLY A 199 24.52 14.76 0.78
N GLU A 200 23.89 14.94 -0.39
CA GLU A 200 22.59 15.59 -0.53
C GLU A 200 21.54 14.58 -1.03
N VAL A 201 20.29 14.76 -0.60
CA VAL A 201 19.19 13.92 -1.07
C VAL A 201 18.71 14.43 -2.43
N LEU A 202 18.77 13.55 -3.42
CA LEU A 202 18.20 13.74 -4.74
C LEU A 202 16.85 13.03 -4.81
N GLU A 203 15.80 13.77 -5.17
CA GLU A 203 14.45 13.24 -5.42
C GLU A 203 14.21 13.18 -6.94
N GLU A 204 14.28 12.01 -7.52
CA GLU A 204 13.93 11.78 -8.92
C GLU A 204 12.45 11.46 -9.05
N ALA A 205 11.71 12.35 -9.71
CA ALA A 205 10.27 12.17 -9.93
C ALA A 205 9.99 11.05 -10.94
N PHE A 206 9.01 10.20 -10.65
CA PHE A 206 8.51 9.24 -11.63
C PHE A 206 7.74 9.95 -12.75
N GLU A 207 7.71 9.32 -13.94
CA GLU A 207 6.76 9.71 -14.99
C GLU A 207 5.35 9.73 -14.42
N ARG A 208 4.61 10.81 -14.67
CA ARG A 208 3.31 11.05 -14.06
C ARG A 208 2.18 10.94 -15.06
N ILE A 209 1.10 10.28 -14.65
CA ILE A 209 -0.20 10.32 -15.29
C ILE A 209 -1.17 11.08 -14.39
N ASP A 210 -1.87 12.06 -14.95
CA ASP A 210 -2.93 12.80 -14.27
C ASP A 210 -4.30 12.17 -14.61
N LEU A 211 -5.11 11.89 -13.56
CA LEU A 211 -6.45 11.30 -13.66
C LEU A 211 -7.56 12.35 -13.54
#